data_c8a332632b14bb0039aed6dc0c0ae235
#
_entry.id   c8a332632b14bb0039aed6dc0c0ae235
#
_cell.length_a   1.000
_cell.length_b   1.000
_cell.length_c   1.000
_cell.angle_alpha   90.00
_cell.angle_beta   90.00
_cell.angle_gamma   90.00
#
_symmetry.space_group_name_H-M   'P 1'
#
loop_
_entity.id
_entity.type
_entity.pdbx_description
1 polymer ?
#
loop_
_entity_poly.entity_id
_entity_poly.type
_entity_poly.pdbx_seq_one_letter_code
_entity_poly.pdbx_strand_id
1 'polypeptide(L)'
;MAVQIAVKEDGVRRIVEHLGSAHNETELAALLEVGRQKIAARQGQGLLDLESLDQAAGRTGLVGATVVSKRSGLLWDVLHGVYTRLGLRNATGGDRAFEQMVLARLVEPSSKAQVPRVLGDLGLESVSTRTLFRSLGRCGQRGYREAISQALFEHVTASGGLALCLYDVTTLYFEAEREDDLRRVGYSKERRVDPQVIVGLLVDRAGFPLQVGCWEGNKAETTTIVPIVEAFQAAHGIEELVVVAGRRHAVSIEPECVG
;
A
#
# COMPACT_ATOMS: atom_id res chain seq x y z
N MET A 1 -33.46 7.78 27.32
CA MET A 1 -32.75 8.60 26.33
C MET A 1 -33.49 8.49 24.99
N ALA A 2 -33.86 9.63 24.34
CA ALA A 2 -34.59 9.58 23.06
C ALA A 2 -33.62 9.44 21.88
N VAL A 3 -33.92 8.55 20.93
CA VAL A 3 -33.15 8.33 19.69
C VAL A 3 -33.97 8.84 18.52
N GLN A 4 -33.36 9.70 17.70
CA GLN A 4 -34.01 10.40 16.59
C GLN A 4 -33.09 10.44 15.37
N ILE A 5 -33.65 10.34 14.17
CA ILE A 5 -32.95 10.65 12.93
C ILE A 5 -33.16 12.14 12.61
N ALA A 6 -32.06 12.86 12.42
CA ALA A 6 -32.10 14.27 12.05
C ALA A 6 -31.22 14.54 10.82
N VAL A 7 -31.64 15.46 9.96
CA VAL A 7 -30.91 15.96 8.82
C VAL A 7 -30.49 17.40 9.08
N LYS A 8 -29.34 17.81 8.61
CA LYS A 8 -28.88 19.19 8.65
C LYS A 8 -28.97 19.78 7.26
N GLU A 9 -29.94 20.68 7.05
CA GLU A 9 -30.13 21.42 5.80
C GLU A 9 -29.93 22.91 6.08
N ASP A 10 -29.13 23.61 5.29
CA ASP A 10 -28.83 25.04 5.40
C ASP A 10 -28.39 25.50 6.82
N GLY A 11 -27.63 24.64 7.51
CA GLY A 11 -27.17 24.91 8.86
C GLY A 11 -28.19 24.62 9.97
N VAL A 12 -29.44 24.33 9.64
CA VAL A 12 -30.54 24.05 10.58
C VAL A 12 -30.72 22.54 10.75
N ARG A 13 -30.84 22.09 12.00
CA ARG A 13 -31.14 20.69 12.32
C ARG A 13 -32.64 20.44 12.27
N ARG A 14 -33.10 19.54 11.41
CA ARG A 14 -34.48 19.11 11.32
C ARG A 14 -34.61 17.64 11.73
N ILE A 15 -35.49 17.31 12.66
CA ILE A 15 -35.81 15.94 13.04
C ILE A 15 -36.69 15.35 11.95
N VAL A 16 -36.26 14.23 11.38
CA VAL A 16 -36.95 13.52 10.31
C VAL A 16 -37.83 12.39 10.87
N GLU A 17 -37.35 11.72 11.92
CA GLU A 17 -38.03 10.57 12.50
C GLU A 17 -37.63 10.37 13.94
N HIS A 18 -38.58 9.99 14.81
CA HIS A 18 -38.33 9.57 16.19
C HIS A 18 -38.36 8.05 16.26
N LEU A 19 -37.25 7.41 16.62
CA LEU A 19 -37.13 5.96 16.67
C LEU A 19 -37.63 5.35 17.97
N GLY A 20 -37.59 6.09 19.05
CA GLY A 20 -38.05 5.64 20.37
C GLY A 20 -37.22 6.21 21.52
N SER A 21 -37.51 5.73 22.71
CA SER A 21 -36.79 6.06 23.95
C SER A 21 -36.16 4.81 24.53
N ALA A 22 -34.88 4.87 24.84
CA ALA A 22 -34.12 3.79 25.48
C ALA A 22 -34.04 4.05 27.00
N HIS A 23 -34.26 3.04 27.80
CA HIS A 23 -34.17 3.07 29.26
C HIS A 23 -32.94 2.36 29.79
N ASN A 24 -32.25 1.57 28.93
CA ASN A 24 -31.01 0.88 29.22
C ASN A 24 -30.08 0.88 28.00
N GLU A 25 -28.80 0.44 28.17
CA GLU A 25 -27.81 0.43 27.10
C GLU A 25 -28.14 -0.53 25.97
N THR A 26 -28.80 -1.65 26.27
CA THR A 26 -29.19 -2.67 25.28
C THR A 26 -30.27 -2.11 24.35
N GLU A 27 -31.29 -1.43 24.90
CA GLU A 27 -32.31 -0.77 24.09
C GLU A 27 -31.73 0.38 23.26
N LEU A 28 -30.76 1.13 23.82
CA LEU A 28 -30.08 2.18 23.10
C LEU A 28 -29.33 1.63 21.90
N ALA A 29 -28.56 0.54 22.08
CA ALA A 29 -27.84 -0.10 21.00
C ALA A 29 -28.77 -0.61 19.89
N ALA A 30 -29.89 -1.21 20.25
CA ALA A 30 -30.91 -1.68 19.29
C ALA A 30 -31.51 -0.51 18.49
N LEU A 31 -31.91 0.58 19.15
CA LEU A 31 -32.47 1.75 18.47
C LEU A 31 -31.45 2.48 17.57
N LEU A 32 -30.18 2.50 17.96
CA LEU A 32 -29.11 3.05 17.11
C LEU A 32 -28.89 2.20 15.85
N GLU A 33 -28.98 0.89 15.97
CA GLU A 33 -28.86 -0.02 14.83
C GLU A 33 -30.03 0.14 13.84
N VAL A 34 -31.26 0.21 14.35
CA VAL A 34 -32.45 0.52 13.53
C VAL A 34 -32.28 1.88 12.82
N GLY A 35 -31.72 2.87 13.51
CA GLY A 35 -31.45 4.18 12.92
C GLY A 35 -30.45 4.12 11.77
N ARG A 36 -29.37 3.37 11.91
CA ARG A 36 -28.37 3.16 10.85
C ARG A 36 -28.98 2.49 9.64
N GLN A 37 -29.78 1.44 9.84
CA GLN A 37 -30.45 0.71 8.76
C GLN A 37 -31.42 1.63 7.98
N LYS A 38 -32.21 2.45 8.66
CA LYS A 38 -33.13 3.41 8.01
C LYS A 38 -32.38 4.51 7.24
N ILE A 39 -31.26 4.99 7.72
CA ILE A 39 -30.43 5.98 7.03
C ILE A 39 -29.82 5.34 5.77
N ALA A 40 -29.30 4.13 5.86
CA ALA A 40 -28.73 3.40 4.73
C ALA A 40 -29.78 3.12 3.64
N ALA A 41 -30.98 2.71 4.02
CA ALA A 41 -32.10 2.49 3.09
C ALA A 41 -32.52 3.77 2.36
N ARG A 42 -32.52 4.93 3.04
CA ARG A 42 -32.85 6.23 2.42
C ARG A 42 -31.75 6.76 1.46
N GLN A 43 -30.51 6.38 1.68
CA GLN A 43 -29.38 6.77 0.83
C GLN A 43 -29.21 5.89 -0.41
N GLY A 44 -30.11 4.94 -0.66
CA GLY A 44 -30.02 4.03 -1.79
C GLY A 44 -28.84 3.06 -1.74
N GLN A 45 -28.14 2.99 -0.60
CA GLN A 45 -27.18 1.94 -0.32
C GLN A 45 -27.98 0.68 0.03
N GLY A 46 -28.24 -0.15 -0.97
CA GLY A 46 -28.97 -1.38 -0.79
C GLY A 46 -28.30 -2.27 0.24
N LEU A 47 -28.85 -2.34 1.44
CA LEU A 47 -28.74 -3.55 2.23
C LEU A 47 -29.23 -4.68 1.35
N LEU A 48 -28.39 -5.69 1.11
CA LEU A 48 -28.88 -6.96 0.56
C LEU A 48 -29.98 -7.44 1.50
N ASP A 49 -31.21 -7.31 1.03
CA ASP A 49 -32.39 -7.81 1.73
C ASP A 49 -32.37 -9.33 1.60
N LEU A 50 -31.66 -9.96 2.53
CA LEU A 50 -31.54 -11.42 2.60
C LEU A 50 -32.89 -12.10 2.90
N GLU A 51 -33.85 -11.36 3.48
CA GLU A 51 -35.20 -11.90 3.73
C GLU A 51 -36.00 -12.00 2.43
N SER A 52 -35.83 -11.08 1.48
CA SER A 52 -36.49 -11.16 0.18
C SER A 52 -35.89 -12.27 -0.71
N LEU A 53 -34.58 -12.58 -0.54
CA LEU A 53 -33.93 -13.69 -1.24
C LEU A 53 -34.38 -15.05 -0.70
N ASP A 54 -34.71 -15.18 0.59
CA ASP A 54 -35.20 -16.41 1.20
C ASP A 54 -36.63 -16.75 0.71
N GLN A 55 -37.47 -15.75 0.50
CA GLN A 55 -38.82 -15.96 -0.07
C GLN A 55 -38.80 -16.39 -1.56
N ALA A 56 -37.80 -15.89 -2.31
CA ALA A 56 -37.66 -16.23 -3.72
C ALA A 56 -37.03 -17.62 -3.96
N ALA A 57 -36.25 -18.12 -3.01
CA ALA A 57 -35.46 -19.36 -3.19
C ALA A 57 -36.10 -20.66 -2.60
N GLY A 58 -37.18 -20.54 -1.82
CA GLY A 58 -37.87 -21.74 -1.24
C GLY A 58 -36.93 -22.61 -0.39
N ARG A 59 -35.84 -22.09 0.14
CA ARG A 59 -34.84 -22.82 0.90
C ARG A 59 -34.89 -22.45 2.38
N THR A 60 -35.45 -23.32 3.15
CA THR A 60 -35.36 -23.43 4.60
C THR A 60 -33.90 -23.66 4.99
N GLY A 61 -33.16 -22.61 5.36
CA GLY A 61 -31.76 -22.81 5.80
C GLY A 61 -31.08 -21.67 6.51
N LEU A 62 -31.58 -20.44 6.40
CA LEU A 62 -30.90 -19.28 6.95
C LEU A 62 -31.71 -18.49 7.98
N VAL A 63 -32.86 -18.99 8.40
CA VAL A 63 -33.64 -18.35 9.47
C VAL A 63 -32.85 -18.42 10.76
N GLY A 64 -32.38 -17.24 11.24
CA GLY A 64 -31.57 -17.13 12.44
C GLY A 64 -30.06 -17.04 12.20
N ALA A 65 -29.58 -16.97 10.95
CA ALA A 65 -28.16 -16.75 10.67
C ALA A 65 -27.72 -15.35 11.11
N THR A 66 -26.73 -15.31 11.98
CA THR A 66 -26.10 -14.06 12.44
C THR A 66 -24.75 -13.87 11.78
N VAL A 67 -24.48 -12.67 11.23
CA VAL A 67 -23.15 -12.35 10.70
C VAL A 67 -22.18 -12.18 11.88
N VAL A 68 -21.31 -13.16 12.09
CA VAL A 68 -20.32 -13.17 13.18
C VAL A 68 -19.05 -12.41 12.81
N SER A 69 -18.71 -12.29 11.52
CA SER A 69 -17.55 -11.52 11.06
C SER A 69 -17.68 -11.13 9.59
N LYS A 70 -17.04 -10.03 9.21
CA LYS A 70 -16.86 -9.62 7.81
C LYS A 70 -15.37 -9.66 7.50
N ARG A 71 -15.01 -10.17 6.33
CA ARG A 71 -13.61 -10.29 5.88
C ARG A 71 -13.50 -9.91 4.41
N SER A 72 -12.44 -9.17 4.08
CA SER A 72 -12.19 -8.69 2.70
C SER A 72 -11.29 -9.65 1.91
N GLY A 73 -11.62 -10.94 1.88
CA GLY A 73 -10.80 -11.98 1.24
C GLY A 73 -10.51 -11.71 -0.24
N LEU A 74 -11.51 -11.22 -0.98
CA LEU A 74 -11.33 -10.87 -2.40
C LEU A 74 -10.22 -9.83 -2.63
N LEU A 75 -10.06 -8.86 -1.72
CA LEU A 75 -8.99 -7.89 -1.81
C LEU A 75 -7.61 -8.55 -1.75
N TRP A 76 -7.45 -9.51 -0.84
CA TRP A 76 -6.23 -10.32 -0.78
C TRP A 76 -5.98 -11.08 -2.08
N ASP A 77 -6.98 -11.77 -2.62
CA ASP A 77 -6.83 -12.58 -3.83
C ASP A 77 -6.39 -11.74 -5.02
N VAL A 78 -6.94 -10.52 -5.17
CA VAL A 78 -6.55 -9.57 -6.22
C VAL A 78 -5.10 -9.13 -6.04
N LEU A 79 -4.72 -8.69 -4.85
CA LEU A 79 -3.36 -8.20 -4.56
C LEU A 79 -2.33 -9.33 -4.69
N HIS A 80 -2.62 -10.52 -4.18
CA HIS A 80 -1.79 -11.71 -4.32
C HIS A 80 -1.63 -12.11 -5.80
N GLY A 81 -2.72 -12.05 -6.58
CA GLY A 81 -2.69 -12.30 -8.01
C GLY A 81 -1.78 -11.33 -8.77
N VAL A 82 -1.82 -10.03 -8.42
CA VAL A 82 -0.91 -9.03 -9.00
C VAL A 82 0.53 -9.29 -8.58
N TYR A 83 0.79 -9.52 -7.28
CA TYR A 83 2.11 -9.82 -6.73
C TYR A 83 2.76 -11.02 -7.45
N THR A 84 1.98 -12.07 -7.70
CA THR A 84 2.45 -13.27 -8.40
C THR A 84 2.70 -13.01 -9.89
N ARG A 85 1.80 -12.29 -10.56
CA ARG A 85 1.90 -11.96 -11.99
C ARG A 85 3.09 -11.06 -12.31
N LEU A 86 3.48 -10.18 -11.39
CA LEU A 86 4.71 -9.38 -11.49
C LEU A 86 5.99 -10.17 -11.22
N GLY A 87 5.92 -11.49 -10.97
CA GLY A 87 7.08 -12.31 -10.67
C GLY A 87 7.67 -12.12 -9.26
N LEU A 88 7.05 -11.30 -8.41
CA LEU A 88 7.62 -10.92 -7.11
C LEU A 88 7.75 -12.10 -6.15
N ARG A 89 6.85 -13.09 -6.25
CA ARG A 89 6.93 -14.32 -5.47
C ARG A 89 8.22 -15.10 -5.76
N ASN A 90 8.59 -15.22 -7.04
CA ASN A 90 9.80 -15.91 -7.44
C ASN A 90 11.04 -15.08 -7.07
N ALA A 91 11.02 -13.76 -7.33
CA ALA A 91 12.09 -12.84 -7.00
C ALA A 91 12.47 -12.87 -5.50
N THR A 92 11.49 -13.10 -4.62
CA THR A 92 11.70 -13.18 -3.17
C THR A 92 11.85 -14.62 -2.64
N GLY A 93 12.01 -15.60 -3.56
CA GLY A 93 12.16 -17.01 -3.19
C GLY A 93 10.97 -17.58 -2.41
N GLY A 94 9.76 -17.10 -2.68
CA GLY A 94 8.54 -17.53 -2.00
C GLY A 94 8.46 -17.10 -0.53
N ASP A 95 9.16 -16.05 -0.11
CA ASP A 95 9.11 -15.56 1.29
C ASP A 95 7.70 -15.03 1.63
N ARG A 96 6.87 -15.92 2.19
CA ARG A 96 5.51 -15.61 2.62
C ARG A 96 5.45 -14.45 3.62
N ALA A 97 6.45 -14.31 4.48
CA ALA A 97 6.46 -13.22 5.45
C ALA A 97 6.68 -11.86 4.78
N PHE A 98 7.55 -11.81 3.77
CA PHE A 98 7.76 -10.61 2.96
C PHE A 98 6.49 -10.24 2.20
N GLU A 99 5.88 -11.19 1.50
CA GLU A 99 4.61 -11.00 0.79
C GLU A 99 3.52 -10.45 1.72
N GLN A 100 3.32 -11.07 2.89
CA GLN A 100 2.35 -10.63 3.88
C GLN A 100 2.62 -9.19 4.35
N MET A 101 3.87 -8.81 4.57
CA MET A 101 4.23 -7.44 4.95
C MET A 101 3.94 -6.43 3.84
N VAL A 102 4.25 -6.77 2.59
CA VAL A 102 4.02 -5.91 1.43
C VAL A 102 2.52 -5.70 1.22
N LEU A 103 1.75 -6.79 1.12
CA LEU A 103 0.32 -6.71 0.82
C LEU A 103 -0.47 -6.08 1.98
N ALA A 104 -0.15 -6.40 3.23
CA ALA A 104 -0.77 -5.73 4.38
C ALA A 104 -0.50 -4.21 4.38
N ARG A 105 0.69 -3.77 3.94
CA ARG A 105 1.04 -2.35 3.86
C ARG A 105 0.30 -1.60 2.76
N LEU A 106 -0.05 -2.28 1.68
CA LEU A 106 -0.90 -1.73 0.60
C LEU A 106 -2.34 -1.55 1.06
N VAL A 107 -2.85 -2.48 1.87
CA VAL A 107 -4.21 -2.40 2.42
C VAL A 107 -4.30 -1.32 3.51
N GLU A 108 -3.35 -1.31 4.43
CA GLU A 108 -3.27 -0.32 5.51
C GLU A 108 -1.81 0.04 5.80
N PRO A 109 -1.40 1.32 5.56
CA PRO A 109 -0.03 1.77 5.83
C PRO A 109 0.22 1.88 7.33
N SER A 110 0.54 0.75 7.94
CA SER A 110 0.76 0.61 9.38
C SER A 110 2.10 -0.06 9.70
N SER A 111 2.44 -0.21 10.97
CA SER A 111 3.70 -0.85 11.38
C SER A 111 3.67 -2.37 11.13
N LYS A 112 4.86 -2.97 11.05
CA LYS A 112 5.01 -4.43 10.92
C LYS A 112 4.33 -5.22 12.04
N ALA A 113 4.20 -4.64 13.23
CA ALA A 113 3.50 -5.26 14.36
C ALA A 113 1.98 -5.35 14.13
N GLN A 114 1.41 -4.52 13.24
CA GLN A 114 -0.02 -4.54 12.89
C GLN A 114 -0.36 -5.52 11.76
N VAL A 115 0.64 -6.08 11.08
CA VAL A 115 0.41 -7.03 9.97
C VAL A 115 -0.54 -8.17 10.36
N PRO A 116 -0.42 -8.83 11.53
CA PRO A 116 -1.35 -9.90 11.92
C PRO A 116 -2.80 -9.42 12.01
N ARG A 117 -3.06 -8.20 12.51
CA ARG A 117 -4.40 -7.63 12.57
C ARG A 117 -4.95 -7.39 11.17
N VAL A 118 -4.20 -6.69 10.32
CA VAL A 118 -4.63 -6.39 8.95
C VAL A 118 -4.92 -7.66 8.16
N LEU A 119 -4.10 -8.70 8.29
CA LEU A 119 -4.34 -9.99 7.64
C LEU A 119 -5.58 -10.70 8.20
N GLY A 120 -5.84 -10.57 9.51
CA GLY A 120 -7.06 -11.08 10.14
C GLY A 120 -8.33 -10.46 9.54
N ASP A 121 -8.32 -9.14 9.27
CA ASP A 121 -9.42 -8.42 8.61
C ASP A 121 -9.62 -8.86 7.15
N LEU A 122 -8.56 -9.37 6.52
CA LEU A 122 -8.62 -10.00 5.19
C LEU A 122 -9.01 -11.49 5.25
N GLY A 123 -9.14 -12.06 6.44
CA GLY A 123 -9.49 -13.46 6.61
C GLY A 123 -8.32 -14.43 6.55
N LEU A 124 -7.10 -13.96 6.75
CA LEU A 124 -5.88 -14.74 6.62
C LEU A 124 -5.18 -14.92 7.95
N GLU A 125 -4.49 -16.03 8.07
CA GLU A 125 -3.58 -16.29 9.17
C GLU A 125 -2.20 -15.71 8.87
N SER A 126 -1.71 -14.85 9.76
CA SER A 126 -0.37 -14.27 9.68
C SER A 126 0.68 -15.28 10.13
N VAL A 127 1.86 -15.19 9.52
CA VAL A 127 3.05 -15.79 10.14
C VAL A 127 3.37 -15.05 11.46
N SER A 128 4.16 -15.69 12.34
CA SER A 128 4.51 -15.06 13.62
C SER A 128 5.26 -13.73 13.44
N THR A 129 5.06 -12.80 14.35
CA THR A 129 5.76 -11.49 14.35
C THR A 129 7.28 -11.67 14.27
N ARG A 130 7.84 -12.67 14.96
CA ARG A 130 9.26 -13.01 14.86
C ARG A 130 9.68 -13.38 13.44
N THR A 131 8.83 -14.09 12.70
CA THR A 131 9.09 -14.47 11.30
C THR A 131 9.04 -13.25 10.39
N LEU A 132 8.11 -12.30 10.62
CA LEU A 132 8.07 -11.03 9.90
C LEU A 132 9.38 -10.25 10.07
N PHE A 133 9.87 -10.10 11.31
CA PHE A 133 11.14 -9.38 11.55
C PHE A 133 12.36 -10.10 10.97
N ARG A 134 12.41 -11.43 10.98
CA ARG A 134 13.47 -12.20 10.32
C ARG A 134 13.46 -12.02 8.80
N SER A 135 12.29 -11.86 8.19
CA SER A 135 12.18 -11.59 6.75
C SER A 135 12.89 -10.30 6.35
N LEU A 136 12.84 -9.25 7.17
CA LEU A 136 13.58 -8.01 6.90
C LEU A 136 15.10 -8.24 6.79
N GLY A 137 15.67 -9.07 7.67
CA GLY A 137 17.08 -9.45 7.57
C GLY A 137 17.38 -10.21 6.26
N ARG A 138 16.46 -11.09 5.84
CA ARG A 138 16.59 -11.82 4.57
C ARG A 138 16.55 -10.89 3.34
N CYS A 139 15.78 -9.80 3.39
CA CYS A 139 15.70 -8.85 2.27
C CYS A 139 17.08 -8.33 1.87
N GLY A 140 17.89 -7.92 2.83
CA GLY A 140 19.26 -7.47 2.56
C GLY A 140 20.21 -8.61 2.20
N GLN A 141 20.16 -9.73 2.95
CA GLN A 141 21.09 -10.86 2.75
C GLN A 141 20.89 -11.60 1.42
N ARG A 142 19.68 -11.58 0.87
CA ARG A 142 19.33 -12.32 -0.36
C ARG A 142 19.10 -11.41 -1.57
N GLY A 143 19.41 -10.12 -1.48
CA GLY A 143 19.30 -9.20 -2.61
C GLY A 143 17.89 -9.07 -3.16
N TYR A 144 16.85 -8.99 -2.29
CA TYR A 144 15.46 -8.90 -2.77
C TYR A 144 15.22 -7.67 -3.63
N ARG A 145 15.90 -6.56 -3.36
CA ARG A 145 15.77 -5.33 -4.16
C ARG A 145 16.18 -5.56 -5.61
N GLU A 146 17.33 -6.18 -5.81
CA GLU A 146 17.90 -6.49 -7.12
C GLU A 146 17.04 -7.53 -7.85
N ALA A 147 16.62 -8.58 -7.18
CA ALA A 147 15.74 -9.60 -7.74
C ALA A 147 14.34 -9.07 -8.11
N ILE A 148 13.79 -8.16 -7.33
CA ILE A 148 12.54 -7.47 -7.64
C ILE A 148 12.73 -6.56 -8.86
N SER A 149 13.81 -5.77 -8.93
CA SER A 149 14.13 -4.93 -10.09
C SER A 149 14.19 -5.75 -11.36
N GLN A 150 14.87 -6.91 -11.32
CA GLN A 150 14.95 -7.83 -12.46
C GLN A 150 13.55 -8.31 -12.90
N ALA A 151 12.71 -8.76 -11.96
CA ALA A 151 11.36 -9.22 -12.29
C ALA A 151 10.47 -8.12 -12.89
N LEU A 152 10.59 -6.88 -12.37
CA LEU A 152 9.85 -5.73 -12.90
C LEU A 152 10.35 -5.31 -14.29
N PHE A 153 11.66 -5.35 -14.51
CA PHE A 153 12.25 -5.12 -15.82
C PHE A 153 11.77 -6.15 -16.86
N GLU A 154 11.80 -7.43 -16.52
CA GLU A 154 11.28 -8.50 -17.37
C GLU A 154 9.80 -8.30 -17.70
N HIS A 155 9.00 -7.88 -16.70
CA HIS A 155 7.57 -7.61 -16.89
C HIS A 155 7.34 -6.49 -17.91
N VAL A 156 8.08 -5.38 -17.82
CA VAL A 156 7.91 -4.22 -18.73
C VAL A 156 8.42 -4.56 -20.12
N THR A 157 9.55 -5.24 -20.22
CA THR A 157 10.18 -5.57 -21.52
C THR A 157 9.52 -6.72 -22.26
N ALA A 158 8.68 -7.52 -21.59
CA ALA A 158 7.89 -8.57 -22.23
C ALA A 158 6.96 -8.04 -23.34
N SER A 159 6.56 -6.76 -23.27
CA SER A 159 5.66 -6.11 -24.24
C SER A 159 6.36 -5.12 -25.18
N GLY A 160 7.68 -4.92 -25.04
CA GLY A 160 8.47 -3.98 -25.84
C GLY A 160 9.78 -3.56 -25.16
N GLY A 161 10.59 -2.78 -25.86
CA GLY A 161 11.86 -2.26 -25.32
C GLY A 161 11.66 -1.10 -24.34
N LEU A 162 12.64 -0.92 -23.45
CA LEU A 162 12.72 0.22 -22.53
C LEU A 162 13.71 1.24 -23.10
N ALA A 163 13.22 2.36 -23.63
CA ALA A 163 14.04 3.42 -24.22
C ALA A 163 14.09 4.69 -23.34
N LEU A 164 13.09 4.90 -22.49
CA LEU A 164 12.96 6.11 -21.66
C LEU A 164 12.56 5.74 -20.23
N CYS A 165 13.31 6.29 -19.29
CA CYS A 165 12.98 6.24 -17.87
C CYS A 165 12.79 7.64 -17.29
N LEU A 166 11.98 7.72 -16.25
CA LEU A 166 11.86 8.90 -15.39
C LEU A 166 12.49 8.58 -14.05
N TYR A 167 13.18 9.57 -13.48
CA TYR A 167 13.77 9.45 -12.16
C TYR A 167 13.29 10.56 -11.25
N ASP A 168 12.82 10.18 -10.08
CA ASP A 168 12.43 11.12 -9.04
C ASP A 168 13.00 10.74 -7.68
N VAL A 169 13.19 11.75 -6.84
CA VAL A 169 13.82 11.64 -5.53
C VAL A 169 12.90 12.20 -4.46
N THR A 170 12.74 11.45 -3.39
CA THR A 170 12.05 11.89 -2.19
C THR A 170 12.91 11.75 -0.96
N THR A 171 12.62 12.54 0.05
CA THR A 171 13.28 12.48 1.35
C THR A 171 12.34 11.91 2.39
N LEU A 172 12.81 10.89 3.11
CA LEU A 172 12.10 10.30 4.24
C LEU A 172 12.73 10.77 5.54
N TYR A 173 11.97 11.45 6.38
CA TYR A 173 12.40 11.94 7.69
C TYR A 173 12.10 10.91 8.78
N PHE A 174 12.97 10.89 9.78
CA PHE A 174 12.83 10.00 10.94
C PHE A 174 12.80 10.83 12.22
N GLU A 175 11.76 10.67 12.99
CA GLU A 175 11.70 11.21 14.37
C GLU A 175 12.62 10.39 15.28
N ALA A 176 13.93 10.61 15.14
CA ALA A 176 14.97 9.91 15.87
C ALA A 176 16.04 10.91 16.31
N GLU A 177 16.53 10.75 17.55
CA GLU A 177 17.57 11.63 18.10
C GLU A 177 19.00 11.30 17.60
N ARG A 178 19.18 10.14 16.97
CA ARG A 178 20.50 9.64 16.56
C ARG A 178 20.57 9.38 15.07
N GLU A 179 21.68 9.83 14.51
CA GLU A 179 22.11 9.45 13.17
C GLU A 179 22.70 8.05 13.13
N ASP A 180 22.72 7.45 11.96
CA ASP A 180 23.48 6.24 11.65
C ASP A 180 24.13 6.39 10.26
N ASP A 181 24.62 5.30 9.68
CA ASP A 181 25.32 5.35 8.39
C ASP A 181 24.43 5.81 7.24
N LEU A 182 23.13 5.65 7.33
CA LEU A 182 22.16 5.98 6.29
C LEU A 182 21.31 7.21 6.68
N ARG A 183 20.82 7.24 7.93
CA ARG A 183 20.01 8.34 8.45
C ARG A 183 20.92 9.48 8.88
N ARG A 184 21.00 10.52 8.08
CA ARG A 184 21.84 11.70 8.31
C ARG A 184 20.98 12.97 8.25
N VAL A 185 21.35 13.95 9.05
CA VAL A 185 20.79 15.30 8.88
C VAL A 185 21.34 15.89 7.59
N GLY A 186 20.46 16.37 6.72
CA GLY A 186 20.80 16.91 5.41
C GLY A 186 20.00 18.16 5.07
N TYR A 187 20.14 18.62 3.84
CA TYR A 187 19.37 19.76 3.37
C TYR A 187 17.88 19.41 3.35
N SER A 188 17.07 20.21 4.05
CA SER A 188 15.63 20.09 4.08
C SER A 188 14.98 21.36 3.54
N LYS A 189 14.09 21.22 2.53
CA LYS A 189 13.25 22.32 2.04
C LYS A 189 12.34 22.88 3.13
N GLU A 190 11.97 22.05 4.10
CA GLU A 190 11.12 22.39 5.24
C GLU A 190 11.92 22.89 6.46
N ARG A 191 13.26 23.04 6.33
CA ARG A 191 14.18 23.42 7.43
C ARG A 191 14.12 22.49 8.64
N ARG A 192 13.84 21.20 8.42
CA ARG A 192 13.86 20.17 9.46
C ARG A 192 15.31 19.77 9.78
N VAL A 193 15.55 19.50 11.04
CA VAL A 193 16.84 18.99 11.55
C VAL A 193 16.79 17.49 11.87
N ASP A 194 15.70 16.83 11.50
CA ASP A 194 15.52 15.39 11.72
C ASP A 194 16.45 14.61 10.78
N PRO A 195 17.02 13.48 11.26
CA PRO A 195 17.73 12.55 10.39
C PRO A 195 16.83 12.07 9.25
N GLN A 196 17.37 12.04 8.06
CA GLN A 196 16.64 11.72 6.84
C GLN A 196 17.38 10.67 6.00
N VAL A 197 16.67 10.08 5.05
CA VAL A 197 17.19 9.18 4.04
C VAL A 197 16.69 9.65 2.68
N ILE A 198 17.55 9.65 1.68
CA ILE A 198 17.19 9.97 0.31
C ILE A 198 16.79 8.66 -0.39
N VAL A 199 15.60 8.64 -0.99
CA VAL A 199 15.08 7.53 -1.77
C VAL A 199 14.82 8.00 -3.20
N GLY A 200 15.46 7.35 -4.16
CA GLY A 200 15.23 7.57 -5.58
C GLY A 200 14.43 6.42 -6.18
N LEU A 201 13.55 6.75 -7.11
CA LEU A 201 12.73 5.79 -7.84
C LEU A 201 12.95 5.99 -9.34
N LEU A 202 13.39 4.93 -10.01
CA LEU A 202 13.45 4.83 -11.46
C LEU A 202 12.17 4.16 -11.96
N VAL A 203 11.47 4.80 -12.89
CA VAL A 203 10.23 4.30 -13.48
C VAL A 203 10.29 4.36 -15.00
N ASP A 204 9.46 3.58 -15.67
CA ASP A 204 9.28 3.72 -17.12
C ASP A 204 8.48 4.99 -17.48
N ARG A 205 8.27 5.23 -18.76
CA ARG A 205 7.50 6.40 -19.26
C ARG A 205 6.03 6.41 -18.78
N ALA A 206 5.49 5.27 -18.40
CA ALA A 206 4.12 5.15 -17.88
C ALA A 206 4.06 5.31 -16.35
N GLY A 207 5.21 5.45 -15.69
CA GLY A 207 5.31 5.54 -14.23
C GLY A 207 5.40 4.18 -13.53
N PHE A 208 5.63 3.09 -14.28
CA PHE A 208 5.79 1.78 -13.67
C PHE A 208 7.17 1.66 -13.01
N PRO A 209 7.26 1.25 -11.73
CA PRO A 209 8.52 1.21 -10.99
C PRO A 209 9.45 0.13 -11.51
N LEU A 210 10.73 0.47 -11.66
CA LEU A 210 11.79 -0.42 -12.14
C LEU A 210 12.84 -0.68 -11.06
N GLN A 211 13.32 0.39 -10.40
CA GLN A 211 14.37 0.28 -9.40
C GLN A 211 14.24 1.34 -8.33
N VAL A 212 14.58 0.97 -7.10
CA VAL A 212 14.67 1.86 -5.94
C VAL A 212 16.13 1.98 -5.52
N GLY A 213 16.58 3.24 -5.36
CA GLY A 213 17.86 3.58 -4.74
C GLY A 213 17.65 4.17 -3.35
N CYS A 214 18.65 4.04 -2.49
CA CYS A 214 18.62 4.59 -1.13
C CYS A 214 20.01 5.10 -0.76
N TRP A 215 20.09 6.34 -0.29
CA TRP A 215 21.36 7.01 0.03
C TRP A 215 21.27 7.74 1.36
N GLU A 216 22.45 8.08 1.88
CA GLU A 216 22.57 8.87 3.09
C GLU A 216 21.84 10.21 2.96
N GLY A 217 21.17 10.63 4.02
CA GLY A 217 20.32 11.83 4.01
C GLY A 217 21.01 13.15 3.75
N ASN A 218 22.34 13.22 3.88
CA ASN A 218 23.14 14.40 3.60
C ASN A 218 23.67 14.48 2.16
N LYS A 219 23.41 13.48 1.31
CA LYS A 219 23.78 13.52 -0.12
C LYS A 219 22.94 14.52 -0.89
N ALA A 220 23.53 15.12 -1.93
CA ALA A 220 22.77 15.95 -2.86
C ALA A 220 21.94 15.05 -3.80
N GLU A 221 20.70 15.43 -4.07
CA GLU A 221 19.78 14.68 -4.96
C GLU A 221 20.41 14.43 -6.35
N THR A 222 21.15 15.41 -6.88
CA THR A 222 21.83 15.32 -8.19
C THR A 222 22.90 14.24 -8.25
N THR A 223 23.51 13.88 -7.13
CA THR A 223 24.56 12.85 -7.08
C THR A 223 24.01 11.43 -7.03
N THR A 224 22.69 11.25 -6.95
CA THR A 224 22.03 9.94 -6.89
C THR A 224 21.61 9.42 -8.27
N ILE A 225 21.52 10.27 -9.28
CA ILE A 225 21.01 9.94 -10.63
C ILE A 225 21.97 8.99 -11.35
N VAL A 226 23.22 9.40 -11.53
CA VAL A 226 24.20 8.61 -12.28
C VAL A 226 24.38 7.22 -11.70
N PRO A 227 24.62 7.05 -10.38
CA PRO A 227 24.83 5.72 -9.80
C PRO A 227 23.64 4.76 -9.97
N ILE A 228 22.39 5.24 -9.90
CA ILE A 228 21.24 4.35 -10.06
C ILE A 228 21.06 3.94 -11.53
N VAL A 229 21.33 4.86 -12.48
CA VAL A 229 21.19 4.59 -13.90
C VAL A 229 22.27 3.62 -14.37
N GLU A 230 23.52 3.85 -14.00
CA GLU A 230 24.64 2.95 -14.31
C GLU A 230 24.43 1.55 -13.73
N ALA A 231 23.98 1.46 -12.46
CA ALA A 231 23.69 0.19 -11.83
C ALA A 231 22.54 -0.53 -12.54
N PHE A 232 21.51 0.20 -12.99
CA PHE A 232 20.37 -0.36 -13.71
C PHE A 232 20.80 -0.84 -15.12
N GLN A 233 21.55 -0.04 -15.86
CA GLN A 233 22.07 -0.42 -17.18
C GLN A 233 22.97 -1.66 -17.08
N ALA A 234 23.89 -1.68 -16.13
CA ALA A 234 24.78 -2.82 -15.90
C ALA A 234 24.03 -4.10 -15.52
N ALA A 235 22.99 -3.99 -14.66
CA ALA A 235 22.21 -5.14 -14.22
C ALA A 235 21.37 -5.76 -15.34
N HIS A 236 20.91 -4.96 -16.32
CA HIS A 236 19.98 -5.38 -17.36
C HIS A 236 20.57 -5.40 -18.77
N GLY A 237 21.87 -5.11 -18.93
CA GLY A 237 22.55 -5.12 -20.23
C GLY A 237 22.02 -4.06 -21.20
N ILE A 238 21.64 -2.87 -20.69
CA ILE A 238 21.09 -1.78 -21.50
C ILE A 238 22.24 -0.87 -21.91
N GLU A 239 22.50 -0.75 -23.21
CA GLU A 239 23.56 0.12 -23.74
C GLU A 239 23.13 1.59 -23.80
N GLU A 240 21.89 1.85 -24.24
CA GLU A 240 21.34 3.20 -24.39
C GLU A 240 20.07 3.36 -23.59
N LEU A 241 20.03 4.37 -22.72
CA LEU A 241 18.87 4.72 -21.90
C LEU A 241 18.75 6.23 -21.75
N VAL A 242 17.62 6.78 -22.17
CA VAL A 242 17.30 8.18 -21.90
C VAL A 242 16.64 8.28 -20.52
N VAL A 243 17.23 9.07 -19.64
CA VAL A 243 16.67 9.31 -18.30
C VAL A 243 16.30 10.77 -18.14
N VAL A 244 15.04 11.03 -17.77
CA VAL A 244 14.56 12.37 -17.42
C VAL A 244 14.39 12.44 -15.92
N ALA A 245 15.16 13.30 -15.28
CA ALA A 245 15.05 13.59 -13.84
C ALA A 245 14.34 14.92 -13.61
N GLY A 246 13.55 15.00 -12.52
CA GLY A 246 12.65 16.13 -12.24
C GLY A 246 13.25 17.52 -12.42
N ARG A 247 12.42 18.45 -12.78
CA ARG A 247 12.46 19.88 -13.13
C ARG A 247 13.73 20.55 -13.70
N ARG A 248 14.94 19.95 -13.70
CA ARG A 248 16.16 20.67 -14.16
C ARG A 248 17.19 19.86 -14.95
N HIS A 249 17.10 18.54 -15.10
CA HIS A 249 18.16 17.77 -15.76
C HIS A 249 17.60 16.64 -16.61
N ALA A 250 17.76 16.75 -17.93
CA ALA A 250 17.77 15.59 -18.82
C ALA A 250 19.23 15.11 -18.90
N VAL A 251 19.51 13.86 -18.53
CA VAL A 251 20.82 13.26 -18.64
C VAL A 251 20.73 12.16 -19.68
N SER A 252 21.42 12.34 -20.81
CA SER A 252 21.72 11.25 -21.73
C SER A 252 23.05 10.67 -21.29
N ILE A 253 23.08 9.42 -20.88
CA ILE A 253 24.31 8.70 -20.56
C ILE A 253 24.63 7.84 -21.79
N GLU A 254 25.59 8.33 -22.58
CA GLU A 254 26.23 7.52 -23.62
C GLU A 254 27.38 6.73 -22.96
N PRO A 255 27.60 5.46 -23.35
CA PRO A 255 28.76 4.72 -22.87
C PRO A 255 30.02 5.42 -23.36
N GLU A 256 30.94 5.75 -22.46
CA GLU A 256 32.29 6.17 -22.85
C GLU A 256 32.92 5.03 -23.66
N CYS A 257 33.14 5.27 -24.96
CA CYS A 257 33.99 4.41 -25.77
C CYS A 257 35.39 4.50 -25.18
N VAL A 258 35.80 3.50 -24.40
CA VAL A 258 37.20 3.29 -24.03
C VAL A 258 37.93 2.84 -25.31
N GLY A 259 38.67 3.78 -25.89
CA GLY A 259 39.59 3.53 -27.00
C GLY A 259 40.86 2.79 -26.57
#